data_c0d0375e983da288b53fd51b24d9d524
#
_entry.id   c0d0375e983da288b53fd51b24d9d524
#
_cell.length_a   1.000
_cell.length_b   1.000
_cell.length_c   1.000
_cell.angle_alpha   90.00
_cell.angle_beta   90.00
_cell.angle_gamma   90.00
#
_symmetry.space_group_name_H-M   'P 1'
#
loop_
_entity.id
_entity.type
_entity.pdbx_description
1 polymer ?
#
loop_
_entity_poly.entity_id
_entity_poly.type
_entity_poly.pdbx_seq_one_letter_code
_entity_poly.pdbx_strand_id
1 'polypeptide(L)'
;KYDYVVDCIDTITAKVELIRRCKMLDVPYISSMGAANKMDATGFKVADISKTNMDPLAKVIRKKLRALAIEGVKVVFSEEKPLKPMGASQLQIKENDIINANADVNEGAYKSKGKNSVPASNAFVPAAAGIIVAGEVVKDLIGWGISSQV
;
A
#
# COMPACT_ATOMS: atom_id res chain seq x y z
N LYS A 1 -3.54 17.66 -16.81
CA LYS A 1 -4.39 17.53 -15.63
C LYS A 1 -4.86 16.08 -15.58
N TYR A 2 -4.79 15.44 -14.42
CA TYR A 2 -5.32 14.10 -14.21
C TYR A 2 -6.69 14.20 -13.56
N ASP A 3 -7.63 13.36 -13.97
CA ASP A 3 -8.98 13.29 -13.41
C ASP A 3 -8.99 12.45 -12.13
N TYR A 4 -8.07 11.48 -12.03
CA TYR A 4 -7.90 10.62 -10.87
C TYR A 4 -6.48 10.07 -10.80
N VAL A 5 -5.97 9.81 -9.60
CA VAL A 5 -4.66 9.18 -9.37
C VAL A 5 -4.82 7.90 -8.57
N VAL A 6 -4.25 6.81 -9.09
CA VAL A 6 -4.18 5.52 -8.40
C VAL A 6 -2.73 5.27 -7.96
N ASP A 7 -2.54 5.13 -6.68
CA ASP A 7 -1.23 4.85 -6.09
C ASP A 7 -1.13 3.39 -5.66
N CYS A 8 -0.32 2.62 -6.40
CA CYS A 8 0.01 1.22 -6.10
C CYS A 8 1.52 1.02 -5.90
N ILE A 9 2.28 2.08 -5.61
CA ILE A 9 3.73 2.00 -5.43
C ILE A 9 4.12 1.53 -4.02
N ASP A 10 5.26 0.87 -3.88
CA ASP A 10 5.74 0.34 -2.60
C ASP A 10 6.68 1.30 -1.85
N THR A 11 7.28 2.25 -2.56
CA THR A 11 8.22 3.21 -1.97
C THR A 11 7.51 4.19 -1.06
N ILE A 12 7.77 4.13 0.24
CA ILE A 12 7.08 4.94 1.26
C ILE A 12 7.21 6.44 1.00
N THR A 13 8.39 6.92 0.67
CA THR A 13 8.64 8.36 0.41
C THR A 13 7.86 8.84 -0.81
N ALA A 14 7.91 8.08 -1.90
CA ALA A 14 7.19 8.41 -3.12
C ALA A 14 5.67 8.35 -2.92
N LYS A 15 5.17 7.34 -2.18
CA LYS A 15 3.74 7.22 -1.83
C LYS A 15 3.26 8.43 -1.04
N VAL A 16 3.98 8.85 -0.01
CA VAL A 16 3.63 10.03 0.80
C VAL A 16 3.67 11.31 -0.03
N GLU A 17 4.68 11.47 -0.89
CA GLU A 17 4.80 12.66 -1.76
C GLU A 17 3.68 12.70 -2.81
N LEU A 18 3.31 11.55 -3.38
CA LEU A 18 2.19 11.47 -4.32
C LEU A 18 0.88 11.89 -3.66
N ILE A 19 0.58 11.36 -2.47
CA ILE A 19 -0.60 11.73 -1.68
C ILE A 19 -0.58 13.24 -1.38
N ARG A 20 0.55 13.78 -0.94
CA ARG A 20 0.71 15.21 -0.67
C ARG A 20 0.40 16.06 -1.89
N ARG A 21 0.93 15.70 -3.06
CA ARG A 21 0.67 16.42 -4.32
C ARG A 21 -0.79 16.35 -4.74
N CYS A 22 -1.41 15.19 -4.66
CA CYS A 22 -2.83 15.03 -4.97
C CYS A 22 -3.69 15.94 -4.08
N LYS A 23 -3.39 16.01 -2.78
CA LYS A 23 -4.07 16.92 -1.85
C LYS A 23 -3.86 18.40 -2.20
N MET A 24 -2.64 18.79 -2.52
CA MET A 24 -2.32 20.18 -2.88
C MET A 24 -2.99 20.63 -4.18
N LEU A 25 -3.16 19.72 -5.13
CA LEU A 25 -3.71 20.01 -6.46
C LEU A 25 -5.22 19.69 -6.55
N ASP A 26 -5.81 19.28 -5.44
CA ASP A 26 -7.21 18.85 -5.37
C ASP A 26 -7.56 17.81 -6.45
N VAL A 27 -6.69 16.82 -6.63
CA VAL A 27 -6.88 15.69 -7.54
C VAL A 27 -7.40 14.50 -6.74
N PRO A 28 -8.54 13.91 -7.11
CA PRO A 28 -9.03 12.69 -6.47
C PRO A 28 -8.01 11.55 -6.57
N TYR A 29 -7.90 10.76 -5.52
CA TYR A 29 -6.94 9.66 -5.51
C TYR A 29 -7.34 8.54 -4.55
N ILE A 30 -6.78 7.36 -4.80
CA ILE A 30 -6.85 6.19 -3.91
C ILE A 30 -5.48 5.54 -3.82
N SER A 31 -5.11 5.06 -2.64
CA SER A 31 -3.81 4.43 -2.40
C SER A 31 -4.00 2.99 -1.91
N SER A 32 -3.35 2.04 -2.60
CA SER A 32 -3.30 0.64 -2.15
C SER A 32 -2.22 0.46 -1.10
N MET A 33 -2.57 -0.21 0.00
CA MET A 33 -1.63 -0.57 1.07
C MET A 33 -1.00 -1.95 0.81
N GLY A 34 -0.38 -2.56 1.83
CA GLY A 34 0.39 -3.78 1.67
C GLY A 34 -0.44 -5.00 1.29
N ALA A 35 -0.10 -5.65 0.17
CA ALA A 35 -0.68 -6.92 -0.28
C ALA A 35 0.27 -8.13 -0.11
N ALA A 36 1.52 -7.90 0.32
CA ALA A 36 2.50 -8.97 0.50
C ALA A 36 2.25 -9.83 1.74
N ASN A 37 2.65 -11.10 1.65
CA ASN A 37 2.55 -12.09 2.73
C ASN A 37 1.12 -12.31 3.25
N LYS A 38 0.13 -12.26 2.35
CA LYS A 38 -1.28 -12.48 2.63
C LYS A 38 -1.85 -13.58 1.73
N MET A 39 -2.89 -14.25 2.21
CA MET A 39 -3.56 -15.35 1.51
C MET A 39 -5.05 -15.11 1.32
N ASP A 40 -5.65 -14.21 2.10
CA ASP A 40 -7.07 -13.90 2.00
C ASP A 40 -7.32 -12.76 1.02
N ALA A 41 -7.77 -13.11 -0.18
CA ALA A 41 -8.17 -12.16 -1.22
C ALA A 41 -9.47 -11.39 -0.86
N THR A 42 -10.28 -11.91 0.08
CA THR A 42 -11.54 -11.30 0.50
C THR A 42 -11.38 -10.33 1.67
N GLY A 43 -10.23 -10.35 2.33
CA GLY A 43 -9.91 -9.54 3.51
C GLY A 43 -9.66 -8.06 3.24
N PHE A 44 -9.73 -7.60 1.98
CA PHE A 44 -9.50 -6.20 1.64
C PHE A 44 -10.71 -5.32 1.95
N LYS A 45 -10.42 -4.12 2.46
CA LYS A 45 -11.40 -3.10 2.81
C LYS A 45 -11.00 -1.75 2.24
N VAL A 46 -11.99 -0.90 2.03
CA VAL A 46 -11.82 0.50 1.67
C VAL A 46 -12.13 1.35 2.88
N ALA A 47 -11.23 2.22 3.26
CA ALA A 47 -11.44 3.12 4.40
C ALA A 47 -10.55 4.38 4.29
N ASP A 48 -10.78 5.33 5.17
CA ASP A 48 -9.79 6.35 5.47
C ASP A 48 -8.58 5.73 6.18
N ILE A 49 -7.38 6.20 5.85
CA ILE A 49 -6.14 5.66 6.42
C ILE A 49 -6.09 5.75 7.95
N SER A 50 -6.79 6.71 8.55
CA SER A 50 -6.87 6.84 10.01
C SER A 50 -7.56 5.65 10.67
N LYS A 51 -8.45 4.97 9.94
CA LYS A 51 -9.25 3.82 10.40
C LYS A 51 -8.58 2.47 10.12
N THR A 52 -7.40 2.46 9.47
CA THR A 52 -6.69 1.21 9.13
C THR A 52 -6.07 0.57 10.37
N ASN A 53 -6.04 -0.76 10.38
CA ASN A 53 -5.39 -1.58 11.40
C ASN A 53 -4.60 -2.74 10.76
N MET A 54 -3.84 -3.48 11.54
CA MET A 54 -3.09 -4.70 11.18
C MET A 54 -2.15 -4.60 9.96
N ASP A 55 -2.20 -3.54 9.17
CA ASP A 55 -1.35 -3.34 7.99
C ASP A 55 -0.09 -2.52 8.35
N PRO A 56 1.11 -3.12 8.24
CA PRO A 56 2.37 -2.44 8.61
C PRO A 56 2.68 -1.23 7.72
N LEU A 57 2.38 -1.30 6.41
CA LEU A 57 2.60 -0.20 5.48
C LEU A 57 1.67 0.97 5.80
N ALA A 58 0.38 0.69 5.98
CA ALA A 58 -0.60 1.71 6.39
C ALA A 58 -0.21 2.40 7.70
N LYS A 59 0.32 1.64 8.68
CA LYS A 59 0.82 2.21 9.95
C LYS A 59 1.92 3.25 9.73
N VAL A 60 2.88 2.96 8.86
CA VAL A 60 4.00 3.87 8.57
C VAL A 60 3.52 5.09 7.79
N ILE A 61 2.72 4.89 6.73
CA ILE A 61 2.15 5.98 5.92
C ILE A 61 1.33 6.90 6.80
N ARG A 62 0.40 6.36 7.61
CA ARG A 62 -0.43 7.13 8.54
C ARG A 62 0.41 8.01 9.48
N LYS A 63 1.50 7.47 10.04
CA LYS A 63 2.41 8.26 10.90
C LYS A 63 3.04 9.43 10.15
N LYS A 64 3.50 9.21 8.91
CA LYS A 64 4.10 10.26 8.08
C LYS A 64 3.09 11.32 7.66
N LEU A 65 1.89 10.92 7.27
CA LEU A 65 0.82 11.83 6.87
C LEU A 65 0.36 12.71 8.05
N ARG A 66 0.25 12.15 9.25
CA ARG A 66 -0.03 12.95 10.46
C ARG A 66 1.02 14.01 10.74
N ALA A 67 2.29 13.70 10.53
CA ALA A 67 3.38 14.68 10.69
C ALA A 67 3.30 15.83 9.67
N LEU A 68 2.60 15.61 8.54
CA LEU A 68 2.35 16.61 7.50
C LEU A 68 0.96 17.27 7.60
N ALA A 69 0.20 16.97 8.66
CA ALA A 69 -1.19 17.40 8.83
C ALA A 69 -2.10 17.04 7.63
N ILE A 70 -1.85 15.88 6.98
CA ILE A 70 -2.64 15.37 5.86
C ILE A 70 -3.66 14.35 6.38
N GLU A 71 -4.94 14.62 6.14
CA GLU A 71 -6.08 13.80 6.52
C GLU A 71 -6.97 13.44 5.32
N GLY A 72 -7.96 12.57 5.52
CA GLY A 72 -8.93 12.22 4.48
C GLY A 72 -8.30 11.45 3.32
N VAL A 73 -7.50 10.43 3.61
CA VAL A 73 -6.78 9.63 2.62
C VAL A 73 -7.48 8.29 2.42
N LYS A 74 -8.16 8.13 1.28
CA LYS A 74 -8.84 6.89 0.90
C LYS A 74 -7.83 5.82 0.54
N VAL A 75 -7.94 4.65 1.17
CA VAL A 75 -7.02 3.53 0.96
C VAL A 75 -7.75 2.20 0.82
N VAL A 76 -7.11 1.28 0.08
CA VAL A 76 -7.44 -0.15 0.09
C VAL A 76 -6.41 -0.86 0.95
N PHE A 77 -6.83 -1.59 1.95
CA PHE A 77 -5.97 -2.29 2.89
C PHE A 77 -6.59 -3.63 3.32
N SER A 78 -5.80 -4.52 3.90
CA SER A 78 -6.30 -5.78 4.45
C SER A 78 -5.98 -5.86 5.94
N GLU A 79 -6.95 -6.34 6.72
CA GLU A 79 -6.78 -6.61 8.16
C GLU A 79 -6.12 -7.96 8.43
N GLU A 80 -5.82 -8.73 7.38
CA GLU A 80 -5.08 -9.97 7.53
C GLU A 80 -3.68 -9.70 8.07
N LYS A 81 -3.31 -10.39 9.15
CA LYS A 81 -1.96 -10.33 9.68
C LYS A 81 -0.97 -10.96 8.67
N PRO A 82 0.08 -10.25 8.24
CA PRO A 82 1.04 -10.81 7.31
C PRO A 82 1.63 -12.13 7.82
N LEU A 83 1.65 -13.14 6.95
CA LEU A 83 2.24 -14.44 7.24
C LEU A 83 3.76 -14.33 7.36
N LYS A 84 4.32 -15.15 8.22
CA LYS A 84 5.77 -15.32 8.24
C LYS A 84 6.14 -16.31 7.14
N PRO A 85 7.09 -15.98 6.25
CA PRO A 85 7.56 -16.92 5.23
C PRO A 85 8.03 -18.21 5.89
N MET A 86 7.53 -19.35 5.41
CA MET A 86 8.03 -20.66 5.80
C MET A 86 9.41 -20.85 5.17
N GLY A 87 10.42 -21.23 5.95
CA GLY A 87 11.75 -21.53 5.42
C GLY A 87 12.76 -20.37 5.44
N ALA A 88 12.44 -19.24 6.04
CA ALA A 88 13.43 -18.16 6.23
C ALA A 88 14.72 -18.59 6.97
N SER A 89 14.72 -19.78 7.57
CA SER A 89 15.91 -20.39 8.21
C SER A 89 16.76 -21.23 7.25
N GLN A 90 16.30 -21.55 6.04
CA GLN A 90 16.99 -22.47 5.13
C GLN A 90 17.46 -21.82 3.82
N LEU A 91 16.93 -20.67 3.46
CA LEU A 91 17.44 -19.89 2.33
C LEU A 91 18.44 -18.84 2.85
N GLN A 92 19.60 -19.30 3.27
CA GLN A 92 20.80 -18.46 3.28
C GLN A 92 21.20 -18.22 1.82
N ILE A 93 20.47 -17.35 1.14
CA ILE A 93 21.00 -16.67 -0.06
C ILE A 93 22.16 -15.87 0.50
N LYS A 94 23.37 -16.26 0.13
CA LYS A 94 24.60 -15.59 0.56
C LYS A 94 24.43 -14.11 0.24
N GLU A 95 24.60 -13.26 1.23
CA GLU A 95 24.49 -11.80 1.12
C GLU A 95 25.26 -11.19 -0.07
N ASN A 96 26.24 -11.91 -0.59
CA ASN A 96 27.09 -11.49 -1.68
C ASN A 96 26.43 -11.52 -3.07
N ASP A 97 25.33 -12.27 -3.26
CA ASP A 97 24.66 -12.36 -4.57
C ASP A 97 23.62 -11.24 -4.77
N ILE A 98 23.19 -10.58 -3.69
CA ILE A 98 22.23 -9.47 -3.74
C ILE A 98 22.93 -8.12 -3.86
N ILE A 99 24.18 -8.00 -3.40
CA ILE A 99 24.93 -6.73 -3.40
C ILE A 99 25.28 -6.29 -4.81
N ASN A 100 25.46 -7.22 -5.74
CA ASN A 100 25.86 -6.90 -7.12
C ASN A 100 24.69 -6.56 -8.07
N ALA A 101 23.43 -6.75 -7.64
CA ALA A 101 22.27 -6.46 -8.48
C ALA A 101 21.62 -5.08 -8.22
N ASN A 102 21.97 -4.38 -7.14
CA ASN A 102 21.28 -3.17 -6.71
C ASN A 102 22.21 -2.04 -6.25
N ALA A 103 23.26 -1.76 -7.01
CA ALA A 103 24.17 -0.66 -6.66
C ALA A 103 23.55 0.75 -6.80
N ASP A 104 22.37 0.90 -7.42
CA ASP A 104 21.83 2.23 -7.76
C ASP A 104 20.43 2.55 -7.23
N VAL A 105 19.86 1.78 -6.28
CA VAL A 105 18.55 2.13 -5.70
C VAL A 105 18.62 2.13 -4.19
N ASN A 106 19.36 3.07 -3.64
CA ASN A 106 19.37 3.33 -2.20
C ASN A 106 18.45 4.49 -1.87
N GLU A 107 17.43 4.21 -1.11
CA GLU A 107 16.77 4.93 -0.01
C GLU A 107 15.27 4.62 0.08
N GLY A 108 14.91 3.39 0.29
CA GLY A 108 13.49 3.05 0.49
C GLY A 108 13.22 1.67 1.07
N ALA A 109 14.22 0.84 1.16
CA ALA A 109 14.06 -0.45 1.80
C ALA A 109 13.80 -0.25 3.30
N TYR A 110 12.59 -0.61 3.74
CA TYR A 110 12.24 -0.74 5.15
C TYR A 110 13.25 -1.68 5.82
N LYS A 111 14.27 -1.13 6.46
CA LYS A 111 15.18 -1.88 7.33
C LYS A 111 14.39 -2.33 8.56
N SER A 112 13.74 -3.48 8.47
CA SER A 112 13.29 -4.18 9.67
C SER A 112 14.54 -4.62 10.43
N LYS A 113 14.79 -4.04 11.59
CA LYS A 113 15.73 -4.58 12.57
C LYS A 113 15.21 -5.96 12.97
N GLY A 114 15.81 -7.00 12.42
CA GLY A 114 15.53 -8.38 12.79
C GLY A 114 14.93 -9.22 11.66
N LYS A 115 15.76 -10.03 11.01
CA LYS A 115 15.47 -11.09 10.02
C LYS A 115 14.78 -10.60 8.76
N ASN A 116 15.55 -10.52 7.69
CA ASN A 116 15.11 -10.19 6.33
C ASN A 116 14.02 -11.16 5.85
N SER A 117 12.77 -10.81 6.04
CA SER A 117 11.65 -11.50 5.43
C SER A 117 11.45 -10.88 4.05
N VAL A 118 11.78 -11.63 3.02
CA VAL A 118 11.49 -11.24 1.64
C VAL A 118 9.98 -11.16 1.47
N PRO A 119 9.43 -10.02 1.01
CA PRO A 119 8.01 -9.94 0.69
C PRO A 119 7.65 -10.96 -0.38
N ALA A 120 6.64 -11.78 -0.13
CA ALA A 120 6.11 -12.73 -1.09
C ALA A 120 4.65 -12.37 -1.43
N SER A 121 4.24 -12.64 -2.66
CA SER A 121 2.86 -12.48 -3.08
C SER A 121 2.41 -13.69 -3.90
N ASN A 122 1.12 -13.79 -4.13
CA ASN A 122 0.49 -14.78 -5.00
C ASN A 122 -0.30 -14.08 -6.11
N ALA A 123 -0.86 -14.84 -7.03
CA ALA A 123 -1.55 -14.29 -8.20
C ALA A 123 -2.91 -13.66 -7.87
N PHE A 124 -3.55 -14.01 -6.76
CA PHE A 124 -4.94 -13.61 -6.47
C PHE A 124 -5.06 -12.47 -5.46
N VAL A 125 -4.21 -12.38 -4.44
CA VAL A 125 -4.32 -11.35 -3.40
C VAL A 125 -4.07 -9.95 -3.95
N PRO A 126 -2.95 -9.66 -4.65
CA PRO A 126 -2.77 -8.34 -5.27
C PRO A 126 -3.79 -8.04 -6.36
N ALA A 127 -4.24 -9.07 -7.11
CA ALA A 127 -5.27 -8.90 -8.13
C ALA A 127 -6.61 -8.46 -7.52
N ALA A 128 -7.04 -9.08 -6.40
CA ALA A 128 -8.24 -8.68 -5.69
C ALA A 128 -8.15 -7.22 -5.19
N ALA A 129 -7.02 -6.83 -4.62
CA ALA A 129 -6.79 -5.43 -4.23
C ALA A 129 -6.93 -4.48 -5.43
N GLY A 130 -6.35 -4.83 -6.57
CA GLY A 130 -6.44 -4.04 -7.81
C GLY A 130 -7.87 -3.90 -8.34
N ILE A 131 -8.66 -4.98 -8.30
CA ILE A 131 -10.08 -4.95 -8.70
C ILE A 131 -10.89 -4.04 -7.78
N ILE A 132 -10.65 -4.09 -6.47
CA ILE A 132 -11.32 -3.21 -5.51
C ILE A 132 -10.95 -1.74 -5.76
N VAL A 133 -9.67 -1.45 -5.98
CA VAL A 133 -9.19 -0.11 -6.35
C VAL A 133 -9.92 0.39 -7.60
N ALA A 134 -9.97 -0.42 -8.66
CA ALA A 134 -10.63 -0.05 -9.91
C ALA A 134 -12.12 0.24 -9.70
N GLY A 135 -12.82 -0.59 -8.93
CA GLY A 135 -14.21 -0.36 -8.58
C GLY A 135 -14.45 0.94 -7.83
N GLU A 136 -13.57 1.29 -6.89
CA GLU A 136 -13.65 2.54 -6.14
C GLU A 136 -13.38 3.77 -7.02
N VAL A 137 -12.43 3.68 -7.96
CA VAL A 137 -12.18 4.75 -8.95
C VAL A 137 -13.43 5.01 -9.77
N VAL A 138 -14.07 3.96 -10.30
CA VAL A 138 -15.31 4.10 -11.07
C VAL A 138 -16.41 4.76 -10.24
N LYS A 139 -16.63 4.30 -8.99
CA LYS A 139 -17.63 4.89 -8.09
C LYS A 139 -17.39 6.38 -7.85
N ASP A 140 -16.13 6.75 -7.60
CA ASP A 140 -15.78 8.16 -7.38
C ASP A 140 -16.01 9.01 -8.62
N LEU A 141 -15.60 8.53 -9.80
CA LEU A 141 -15.75 9.26 -11.07
C LEU A 141 -17.20 9.46 -11.49
N ILE A 142 -18.10 8.50 -11.19
CA ILE A 142 -19.54 8.62 -11.51
C ILE A 142 -20.37 9.20 -10.36
N GLY A 143 -19.76 9.58 -9.24
CA GLY A 143 -20.46 10.10 -8.07
C GLY A 143 -21.35 9.06 -7.37
N TRP A 144 -21.04 7.78 -7.47
CA TRP A 144 -21.78 6.70 -6.83
C TRP A 144 -21.76 6.83 -5.30
N GLY A 145 -22.91 6.84 -4.67
CA GLY A 145 -23.03 7.00 -3.21
C GLY A 145 -23.35 8.44 -2.76
N ILE A 146 -23.17 9.43 -3.61
CA ILE A 146 -23.66 10.80 -3.34
C ILE A 146 -25.18 10.87 -3.59
N SER A 147 -25.68 10.08 -4.54
CA SER A 147 -27.10 10.06 -4.95
C SER A 147 -28.00 9.11 -4.12
N SER A 148 -27.44 8.27 -3.25
CA SER A 148 -28.23 7.28 -2.48
C SER A 148 -28.62 7.75 -1.08
N GLN A 149 -28.46 9.04 -0.77
CA GLN A 149 -28.93 9.66 0.47
C GLN A 149 -29.98 10.76 0.25
N VAL A 150 -30.68 10.72 -0.90
CA VAL A 150 -31.86 11.57 -1.14
C VAL A 150 -33.12 10.73 -1.13
#